data_1c59de6fe4914918125588519be23dce
#
_entry.id   1c59de6fe4914918125588519be23dce
#
_cell.length_a   1.000
_cell.length_b   1.000
_cell.length_c   1.000
_cell.angle_alpha   90.00
_cell.angle_beta   90.00
_cell.angle_gamma   90.00
#
_symmetry.space_group_name_H-M   'P 1'
#
loop_
_entity.id
_entity.type
_entity.pdbx_description
1 polymer ?
#
loop_
_entity_poly.entity_id
_entity_poly.type
_entity_poly.pdbx_seq_one_letter_code
_entity_poly.pdbx_strand_id
1 'polypeptide(L)'
;MAEKLDEITMISLNIRGFNTEAKQQVIGDLITKEKVDLVCLNETKLQMPLYFSNYWSHQTMLQRNGGCWTAATNKVRITLVKSLGTYLCWVRVTTGECEVQVLNCYLEPGEQVYQKERVKRVTDIIKDILR
;
A
#
# COMPACT_ATOMS: atom_id res chain seq x y z
N MET A 1 19.79 3.54 27.62
CA MET A 1 18.45 4.09 27.41
C MET A 1 17.75 3.31 26.33
N ALA A 2 16.58 2.78 26.65
CA ALA A 2 15.76 2.16 25.60
C ALA A 2 15.28 3.24 24.63
N GLU A 3 15.57 3.09 23.35
CA GLU A 3 15.00 3.97 22.36
C GLU A 3 13.50 3.73 22.29
N LYS A 4 12.76 4.81 22.40
CA LYS A 4 11.34 4.77 22.21
C LYS A 4 11.08 4.59 20.70
N LEU A 5 10.40 3.50 20.34
CA LEU A 5 9.95 3.33 18.97
C LEU A 5 8.96 4.46 18.64
N ASP A 6 9.23 5.16 17.55
CA ASP A 6 8.31 6.19 17.09
C ASP A 6 6.99 5.52 16.71
N GLU A 7 5.91 6.04 17.26
CA GLU A 7 4.60 5.63 16.83
C GLU A 7 4.34 6.12 15.41
N ILE A 8 3.86 5.24 14.56
CA ILE A 8 3.39 5.62 13.23
C ILE A 8 1.89 5.41 13.13
N THR A 9 1.24 6.34 12.47
CA THR A 9 -0.19 6.25 12.17
C THR A 9 -0.36 5.70 10.77
N MET A 10 -1.11 4.62 10.67
CA MET A 10 -1.33 3.94 9.39
C MET A 10 -2.82 3.83 9.09
N ILE A 11 -3.19 4.02 7.82
CA ILE A 11 -4.53 3.67 7.34
C ILE A 11 -4.42 2.66 6.21
N SER A 12 -5.42 1.80 6.13
CA SER A 12 -5.58 0.84 5.05
C SER A 12 -7.03 0.82 4.63
N LEU A 13 -7.29 1.09 3.36
CA LEU A 13 -8.65 1.24 2.84
C LEU A 13 -8.79 0.56 1.48
N ASN A 14 -9.93 -0.14 1.29
CA ASN A 14 -10.40 -0.46 -0.04
C ASN A 14 -11.14 0.78 -0.57
N ILE A 15 -10.53 1.49 -1.51
CA ILE A 15 -11.01 2.80 -1.95
C ILE A 15 -12.05 2.74 -3.06
N ARG A 16 -12.21 1.58 -3.71
CA ARG A 16 -13.17 1.37 -4.80
C ARG A 16 -13.05 2.42 -5.91
N GLY A 17 -11.82 2.63 -6.35
CA GLY A 17 -11.51 3.63 -7.36
C GLY A 17 -11.02 4.93 -6.76
N PHE A 18 -9.96 5.47 -7.34
CA PHE A 18 -9.28 6.66 -6.84
C PHE A 18 -8.98 7.65 -7.96
N ASN A 19 -9.76 7.55 -9.06
CA ASN A 19 -9.52 8.32 -10.29
C ASN A 19 -10.13 9.71 -10.29
N THR A 20 -11.07 10.00 -9.37
CA THR A 20 -11.74 11.30 -9.37
C THR A 20 -11.00 12.29 -8.48
N GLU A 21 -10.92 13.52 -8.95
CA GLU A 21 -10.30 14.60 -8.21
C GLU A 21 -10.96 14.81 -6.85
N ALA A 22 -12.29 14.71 -6.81
CA ALA A 22 -13.05 14.86 -5.57
C ALA A 22 -12.63 13.83 -4.51
N LYS A 23 -12.52 12.57 -4.89
CA LYS A 23 -12.11 11.51 -3.97
C LYS A 23 -10.65 11.67 -3.53
N GLN A 24 -9.78 12.04 -4.46
CA GLN A 24 -8.37 12.32 -4.15
C GLN A 24 -8.25 13.46 -3.14
N GLN A 25 -9.06 14.49 -3.27
CA GLN A 25 -9.08 15.62 -2.34
C GLN A 25 -9.54 15.17 -0.95
N VAL A 26 -10.60 14.38 -0.86
CA VAL A 26 -11.11 13.88 0.42
C VAL A 26 -10.06 13.05 1.15
N ILE A 27 -9.39 12.15 0.45
CA ILE A 27 -8.35 11.32 1.04
C ILE A 27 -7.14 12.17 1.43
N GLY A 28 -6.73 13.08 0.56
CA GLY A 28 -5.61 14.00 0.86
C GLY A 28 -5.86 14.82 2.13
N ASP A 29 -7.07 15.33 2.29
CA ASP A 29 -7.46 16.08 3.49
C ASP A 29 -7.47 15.19 4.74
N LEU A 30 -7.97 13.97 4.61
CA LEU A 30 -8.01 13.01 5.71
C LEU A 30 -6.62 12.66 6.21
N ILE A 31 -5.72 12.26 5.31
CA ILE A 31 -4.36 11.84 5.70
C ILE A 31 -3.55 13.00 6.28
N THR A 32 -3.79 14.21 5.81
CA THR A 32 -3.15 15.41 6.33
C THR A 32 -3.69 15.76 7.72
N LYS A 33 -5.01 15.78 7.88
CA LYS A 33 -5.66 16.11 9.15
C LYS A 33 -5.29 15.11 10.25
N GLU A 34 -5.32 13.82 9.94
CA GLU A 34 -5.03 12.77 10.91
C GLU A 34 -3.53 12.48 11.05
N LYS A 35 -2.70 13.23 10.34
CA LYS A 35 -1.24 13.06 10.34
C LYS A 35 -0.83 11.60 10.08
N VAL A 36 -1.39 11.02 9.04
CA VAL A 36 -1.12 9.64 8.68
C VAL A 36 0.28 9.52 8.10
N ASP A 37 1.06 8.59 8.62
CA ASP A 37 2.45 8.36 8.21
C ASP A 37 2.55 7.33 7.09
N LEU A 38 1.68 6.35 7.08
CA LEU A 38 1.67 5.26 6.10
C LEU A 38 0.25 5.04 5.60
N VAL A 39 0.07 5.09 4.29
CA VAL A 39 -1.22 4.95 3.62
C VAL A 39 -1.19 3.74 2.70
N CYS A 40 -2.11 2.82 2.89
CA CYS A 40 -2.30 1.66 2.01
C CYS A 40 -3.70 1.70 1.42
N LEU A 41 -3.78 1.93 0.13
CA LEU A 41 -5.05 1.93 -0.60
C LEU A 41 -5.06 0.77 -1.58
N ASN A 42 -6.19 0.06 -1.66
CA ASN A 42 -6.36 -0.96 -2.66
C ASN A 42 -7.65 -0.77 -3.45
N GLU A 43 -7.77 -1.47 -4.58
CA GLU A 43 -8.80 -1.25 -5.58
C GLU A 43 -8.78 0.20 -6.10
N THR A 44 -7.57 0.71 -6.35
CA THR A 44 -7.37 2.11 -6.72
C THR A 44 -7.83 2.42 -8.14
N LYS A 45 -7.74 1.45 -9.06
CA LYS A 45 -8.13 1.60 -10.46
C LYS A 45 -7.44 2.79 -11.15
N LEU A 46 -6.27 3.17 -10.67
CA LEU A 46 -5.51 4.28 -11.22
C LEU A 46 -4.98 3.92 -12.61
N GLN A 47 -5.17 4.79 -13.56
CA GLN A 47 -4.64 4.68 -14.92
C GLN A 47 -3.46 5.60 -15.14
N MET A 48 -3.20 6.51 -14.19
CA MET A 48 -2.06 7.42 -14.20
C MET A 48 -1.44 7.45 -12.80
N PRO A 49 -0.11 7.67 -12.71
CA PRO A 49 0.52 7.83 -11.41
C PRO A 49 -0.11 8.97 -10.62
N LEU A 50 -0.24 8.77 -9.30
CA LEU A 50 -0.78 9.76 -8.40
C LEU A 50 0.24 10.08 -7.32
N TYR A 51 0.46 11.38 -7.07
CA TYR A 51 1.40 11.86 -6.08
C TYR A 51 0.73 12.90 -5.18
N PHE A 52 0.93 12.76 -3.88
CA PHE A 52 0.55 13.81 -2.92
C PHE A 52 1.80 14.49 -2.39
N SER A 53 1.70 15.79 -2.14
CA SER A 53 2.79 16.56 -1.52
C SER A 53 3.18 15.95 -0.17
N ASN A 54 4.47 15.81 0.08
CA ASN A 54 5.04 15.27 1.32
C ASN A 54 4.82 13.78 1.53
N TYR A 55 4.39 13.06 0.48
CA TYR A 55 4.28 11.61 0.49
C TYR A 55 5.10 10.99 -0.62
N TRP A 56 5.80 9.93 -0.31
CA TRP A 56 6.51 9.09 -1.28
C TRP A 56 5.69 7.83 -1.49
N SER A 57 5.43 7.47 -2.74
CA SER A 57 4.53 6.38 -3.07
C SER A 57 5.13 5.33 -3.96
N HIS A 58 4.65 4.10 -3.80
CA HIS A 58 4.85 2.98 -4.71
C HIS A 58 3.47 2.44 -5.08
N GLN A 59 3.33 1.98 -6.30
CA GLN A 59 2.04 1.50 -6.79
C GLN A 59 2.23 0.34 -7.74
N THR A 60 1.16 -0.45 -7.88
CA THR A 60 1.12 -1.56 -8.81
C THR A 60 0.91 -1.06 -10.24
N MET A 61 0.83 -2.01 -11.17
CA MET A 61 0.49 -1.72 -12.55
C MET A 61 -0.77 -0.86 -12.65
N LEU A 62 -0.74 0.13 -13.54
CA LEU A 62 -1.84 1.08 -13.74
C LEU A 62 -2.87 0.48 -14.70
N GLN A 63 -4.05 0.16 -14.20
CA GLN A 63 -5.13 -0.45 -14.97
C GLN A 63 -6.49 -0.04 -14.40
N ARG A 64 -7.53 -0.26 -15.20
CA ARG A 64 -8.92 0.04 -14.83
C ARG A 64 -9.43 -0.82 -13.66
N ASN A 65 -8.84 -1.98 -13.44
CA ASN A 65 -9.28 -2.91 -12.41
C ASN A 65 -8.15 -3.16 -11.42
N GLY A 66 -8.51 -3.30 -10.15
CA GLY A 66 -7.56 -3.57 -9.10
C GLY A 66 -6.68 -2.38 -8.78
N GLY A 67 -5.45 -2.66 -8.41
CA GLY A 67 -4.45 -1.64 -8.08
C GLY A 67 -4.26 -1.46 -6.59
N CYS A 68 -3.00 -1.31 -6.21
CA CYS A 68 -2.59 -1.01 -4.83
C CYS A 68 -1.67 0.19 -4.84
N TRP A 69 -1.87 1.09 -3.91
CA TRP A 69 -1.08 2.31 -3.77
C TRP A 69 -0.65 2.45 -2.32
N THR A 70 0.67 2.55 -2.11
CA THR A 70 1.26 2.65 -0.77
C THR A 70 2.12 3.90 -0.71
N ALA A 71 1.90 4.72 0.30
CA ALA A 71 2.63 5.96 0.44
C ALA A 71 3.01 6.22 1.89
N ALA A 72 4.11 6.94 2.08
CA ALA A 72 4.60 7.30 3.40
C ALA A 72 5.13 8.73 3.42
N THR A 73 5.06 9.35 4.60
CA THR A 73 5.71 10.63 4.87
C THR A 73 7.22 10.40 5.07
N ASN A 74 7.98 11.48 5.23
CA ASN A 74 9.41 11.38 5.52
C ASN A 74 9.72 10.86 6.92
N LYS A 75 8.73 10.67 7.77
CA LYS A 75 8.90 10.06 9.10
C LYS A 75 9.29 8.60 9.01
N VAL A 76 8.85 7.93 7.96
CA VAL A 76 9.19 6.52 7.72
C VAL A 76 9.75 6.38 6.31
N ARG A 77 10.66 5.41 6.15
CA ARG A 77 11.20 5.09 4.82
C ARG A 77 10.50 3.85 4.30
N ILE A 78 10.00 3.95 3.07
CA ILE A 78 9.47 2.78 2.37
C ILE A 78 10.37 2.42 1.20
N THR A 79 10.65 1.14 1.06
CA THR A 79 11.44 0.60 -0.04
C THR A 79 10.61 -0.46 -0.74
N LEU A 80 10.43 -0.31 -2.04
CA LEU A 80 9.69 -1.31 -2.81
C LEU A 80 10.50 -2.60 -2.88
N VAL A 81 9.89 -3.69 -2.41
CA VAL A 81 10.47 -5.03 -2.53
C VAL A 81 9.98 -5.68 -3.81
N LYS A 82 8.66 -5.66 -4.04
CA LYS A 82 8.06 -6.29 -5.20
C LYS A 82 6.68 -5.72 -5.50
N SER A 83 6.39 -5.56 -6.79
CA SER A 83 5.05 -5.23 -7.27
C SER A 83 4.62 -6.33 -8.23
N LEU A 84 3.44 -6.91 -8.01
CA LEU A 84 2.90 -7.98 -8.84
C LEU A 84 1.55 -7.57 -9.41
N GLY A 85 1.44 -7.55 -10.74
CA GLY A 85 0.21 -7.23 -11.44
C GLY A 85 -0.47 -6.00 -10.86
N THR A 86 -1.76 -6.10 -10.60
CA THR A 86 -2.56 -5.05 -9.95
C THR A 86 -2.96 -5.43 -8.53
N TYR A 87 -2.37 -6.50 -7.97
CA TYR A 87 -2.89 -7.09 -6.74
C TYR A 87 -1.93 -7.06 -5.55
N LEU A 88 -0.65 -6.76 -5.75
CA LEU A 88 0.32 -6.73 -4.66
C LEU A 88 1.33 -5.61 -4.82
N CYS A 89 1.42 -4.77 -3.81
CA CYS A 89 2.51 -3.83 -3.62
C CYS A 89 3.17 -4.17 -2.29
N TRP A 90 4.33 -4.77 -2.34
CA TRP A 90 5.08 -5.19 -1.15
C TRP A 90 6.21 -4.19 -0.90
N VAL A 91 6.15 -3.53 0.25
CA VAL A 91 7.17 -2.57 0.65
C VAL A 91 7.78 -2.98 1.99
N ARG A 92 9.01 -2.57 2.19
CA ARG A 92 9.69 -2.63 3.47
C ARG A 92 9.61 -1.25 4.10
N VAL A 93 9.09 -1.19 5.33
CA VAL A 93 8.94 0.06 6.08
C VAL A 93 9.99 0.10 7.17
N THR A 94 10.79 1.16 7.16
CA THR A 94 11.85 1.35 8.15
C THR A 94 11.57 2.62 8.94
N THR A 95 11.53 2.49 10.26
CA THR A 95 11.40 3.62 11.18
C THR A 95 12.35 3.40 12.34
N GLY A 96 13.33 4.32 12.53
CA GLY A 96 14.41 4.12 13.48
C GLY A 96 15.17 2.84 13.15
N GLU A 97 15.27 1.92 14.13
CA GLU A 97 15.91 0.62 13.96
C GLU A 97 14.91 -0.50 13.62
N CYS A 98 13.65 -0.17 13.54
CA CYS A 98 12.61 -1.15 13.23
C CYS A 98 12.35 -1.27 11.74
N GLU A 99 12.17 -2.52 11.31
CA GLU A 99 11.82 -2.84 9.94
C GLU A 99 10.59 -3.74 9.92
N VAL A 100 9.60 -3.36 9.13
CA VAL A 100 8.33 -4.09 9.00
C VAL A 100 8.06 -4.35 7.53
N GLN A 101 7.63 -5.57 7.24
CA GLN A 101 7.16 -5.91 5.88
C GLN A 101 5.69 -5.57 5.78
N VAL A 102 5.32 -4.82 4.74
CA VAL A 102 3.93 -4.45 4.49
C VAL A 102 3.54 -4.94 3.11
N LEU A 103 2.57 -5.82 3.07
CA LEU A 103 2.00 -6.34 1.84
C LEU A 103 0.63 -5.70 1.63
N ASN A 104 0.59 -4.69 0.78
CA ASN A 104 -0.66 -4.07 0.38
C ASN A 104 -1.21 -4.85 -0.80
N CYS A 105 -2.25 -5.64 -0.56
CA CYS A 105 -2.78 -6.51 -1.59
C CYS A 105 -4.29 -6.39 -1.76
N TYR A 106 -4.72 -6.61 -2.99
CA TYR A 106 -6.12 -6.64 -3.37
C TYR A 106 -6.40 -7.94 -4.12
N LEU A 107 -7.13 -8.83 -3.46
CA LEU A 107 -7.50 -10.13 -4.02
C LEU A 107 -9.01 -10.13 -4.22
N GLU A 108 -9.45 -10.14 -5.46
CA GLU A 108 -10.87 -10.17 -5.79
C GLU A 108 -11.49 -11.48 -5.31
N PRO A 109 -12.71 -11.44 -4.75
CA PRO A 109 -13.42 -12.66 -4.42
C PRO A 109 -13.78 -13.42 -5.70
N GLY A 110 -13.72 -14.75 -5.66
CA GLY A 110 -14.10 -15.58 -6.80
C GLY A 110 -13.32 -16.89 -6.86
N GLU A 111 -13.82 -17.80 -7.69
CA GLU A 111 -13.23 -19.12 -7.86
C GLU A 111 -12.42 -19.26 -9.17
N GLN A 112 -12.14 -18.14 -9.82
CA GLN A 112 -11.39 -18.16 -11.06
C GLN A 112 -9.95 -18.63 -10.83
N VAL A 113 -9.39 -19.34 -11.77
CA VAL A 113 -8.05 -19.94 -11.65
C VAL A 113 -7.00 -18.90 -11.34
N TYR A 114 -7.04 -17.75 -12.01
CA TYR A 114 -6.05 -16.70 -11.78
C TYR A 114 -6.11 -16.13 -10.36
N GLN A 115 -7.28 -16.10 -9.74
CA GLN A 115 -7.41 -15.64 -8.35
C GLN A 115 -6.78 -16.63 -7.38
N LYS A 116 -6.96 -17.93 -7.61
CA LYS A 116 -6.31 -18.97 -6.80
C LYS A 116 -4.79 -18.88 -6.90
N GLU A 117 -4.27 -18.63 -8.09
CA GLU A 117 -2.84 -18.44 -8.29
C GLU A 117 -2.31 -17.20 -7.56
N ARG A 118 -3.05 -16.11 -7.58
CA ARG A 118 -2.68 -14.88 -6.86
C ARG A 118 -2.65 -15.10 -5.36
N VAL A 119 -3.67 -15.74 -4.81
CA VAL A 119 -3.74 -16.09 -3.39
C VAL A 119 -2.56 -16.97 -2.99
N LYS A 120 -2.26 -17.98 -3.81
CA LYS A 120 -1.12 -18.87 -3.56
C LYS A 120 0.19 -18.10 -3.55
N ARG A 121 0.37 -17.20 -4.52
CA ARG A 121 1.61 -16.43 -4.63
C ARG A 121 1.82 -15.51 -3.43
N VAL A 122 0.78 -14.82 -3.00
CA VAL A 122 0.84 -13.98 -1.80
C VAL A 122 1.11 -14.83 -0.56
N THR A 123 0.45 -15.97 -0.44
CA THR A 123 0.66 -16.90 0.67
C THR A 123 2.09 -17.40 0.73
N ASP A 124 2.67 -17.75 -0.42
CA ASP A 124 4.07 -18.22 -0.48
C ASP A 124 5.04 -17.12 -0.04
N ILE A 125 4.79 -15.87 -0.43
CA ILE A 125 5.59 -14.73 0.00
C ILE A 125 5.52 -14.58 1.52
N ILE A 126 4.33 -14.66 2.10
CA ILE A 126 4.14 -14.55 3.55
C ILE A 126 4.92 -15.65 4.26
N LYS A 127 4.84 -16.89 3.77
CA LYS A 127 5.58 -18.02 4.35
C LYS A 127 7.10 -17.78 4.30
N ASP A 128 7.59 -17.24 3.21
CA ASP A 128 9.02 -16.94 3.07
C ASP A 128 9.46 -15.86 4.06
N ILE A 129 8.64 -14.83 4.28
CA ILE A 129 8.93 -13.77 5.25
C ILE A 129 9.00 -14.34 6.68
N LEU A 130 8.13 -15.31 6.99
CA LEU A 130 8.01 -15.87 8.33
C LEU A 130 9.02 -16.99 8.65
N ARG A 131 9.86 -17.36 7.71
CA ARG A 131 10.91 -18.34 7.94
C ARG A 131 12.00 -17.85 8.88
#